data_37f0907b6f6e2c2cdd921c660052c60b
#
_entry.id   37f0907b6f6e2c2cdd921c660052c60b
#
_cell.length_a   1.000
_cell.length_b   1.000
_cell.length_c   1.000
_cell.angle_alpha   90.00
_cell.angle_beta   90.00
_cell.angle_gamma   90.00
#
_symmetry.space_group_name_H-M   'P 1'
#
loop_
_entity.id
_entity.type
_entity.pdbx_description
1 polymer ?
#
loop_
_entity_poly.entity_id
_entity_poly.type
_entity_poly.pdbx_seq_one_letter_code
_entity_poly.pdbx_strand_id
1 'polypeptide(L)'
;LLALALGYAAGARVAADYTAVVARNFLIAALLAGFGLAGVTVDWLFVHLQPPLMAYFIFIGGILCPLAWLLGQTVPILTNLMKHARTGEASGMALYWSTLGSFLGSLSLSLLVMQWLGVSAAVLACALLLVLGTLLLGRREVKMALFGLSTAAVAIAFNLHHEVTADTAYAEYIVGPTDLPGQEKPRAFWVNKSTASLIDDSDPPNYTRYINHLRHILLEELELRDRDILVLGAGGFTLSHREPLNRYTYVDIDPTIRAIAEQHFLHEPARGEFIADDARRFIATSERRFDAVVVDVYSSHTSIPSHLVTREFWEGTRRVLKPDGVLLANLILDGRLETPYARNLLATIDSVFGRCAVDVLHKAKTLANVEVTCFASSRPAPAGIYVDEKNHADVDLARSR
;
A
#
# COMPACT_ATOMS: atom_id res chain seq x y z
N LEU A 1 -10.93 21.10 -1.95
CA LEU A 1 -11.58 22.14 -2.79
C LEU A 1 -11.89 23.39 -2.00
N LEU A 2 -12.56 23.33 -0.84
CA LEU A 2 -12.90 24.52 -0.04
C LEU A 2 -11.66 25.34 0.35
N ALA A 3 -10.61 24.71 0.85
CA ALA A 3 -9.35 25.39 1.19
C ALA A 3 -8.72 26.10 -0.02
N LEU A 4 -8.76 25.46 -1.18
CA LEU A 4 -8.28 26.04 -2.44
C LEU A 4 -9.10 27.28 -2.84
N ALA A 5 -10.44 27.21 -2.75
CA ALA A 5 -11.32 28.34 -3.03
C ALA A 5 -11.10 29.51 -2.07
N LEU A 6 -10.90 29.24 -0.79
CA LEU A 6 -10.52 30.25 0.21
C LEU A 6 -9.15 30.85 -0.09
N GLY A 7 -8.21 30.05 -0.62
CA GLY A 7 -6.92 30.49 -1.12
C GLY A 7 -7.06 31.49 -2.26
N TYR A 8 -7.91 31.20 -3.24
CA TYR A 8 -8.21 32.14 -4.34
C TYR A 8 -8.77 33.48 -3.81
N ALA A 9 -9.71 33.43 -2.87
CA ALA A 9 -10.29 34.65 -2.27
C ALA A 9 -9.25 35.47 -1.50
N ALA A 10 -8.33 34.80 -0.79
CA ALA A 10 -7.26 35.44 -0.05
C ALA A 10 -6.22 36.06 -1.00
N GLY A 11 -5.79 35.32 -2.03
CA GLY A 11 -4.84 35.81 -3.04
C GLY A 11 -5.33 37.01 -3.82
N ALA A 12 -6.61 37.09 -4.10
CA ALA A 12 -7.24 38.22 -4.79
C ALA A 12 -7.12 39.54 -3.99
N ARG A 13 -7.01 39.47 -2.66
CA ARG A 13 -6.93 40.65 -1.78
C ARG A 13 -5.50 41.18 -1.61
N VAL A 14 -4.49 40.46 -2.13
CA VAL A 14 -3.09 40.90 -2.07
C VAL A 14 -2.91 42.13 -2.96
N ALA A 15 -2.47 43.26 -2.37
CA ALA A 15 -2.38 44.53 -3.04
C ALA A 15 -0.96 45.01 -3.38
N ALA A 16 0.05 44.44 -2.74
CA ALA A 16 1.46 44.81 -2.89
C ALA A 16 2.39 43.61 -2.69
N ASP A 17 3.66 43.75 -3.02
CA ASP A 17 4.72 42.77 -2.79
C ASP A 17 4.41 41.35 -3.33
N TYR A 18 3.75 41.28 -4.48
CA TYR A 18 3.23 40.04 -5.08
C TYR A 18 4.27 38.91 -5.15
N THR A 19 5.48 39.20 -5.60
CA THR A 19 6.55 38.21 -5.73
C THR A 19 7.03 37.70 -4.36
N ALA A 20 7.14 38.57 -3.37
CA ALA A 20 7.54 38.21 -2.01
C ALA A 20 6.47 37.35 -1.33
N VAL A 21 5.18 37.67 -1.53
CA VAL A 21 4.07 36.88 -0.99
C VAL A 21 4.04 35.47 -1.61
N VAL A 22 4.19 35.36 -2.94
CA VAL A 22 4.23 34.04 -3.61
C VAL A 22 5.46 33.24 -3.16
N ALA A 23 6.65 33.87 -3.07
CA ALA A 23 7.87 33.20 -2.60
C ALA A 23 7.71 32.68 -1.15
N ARG A 24 7.12 33.48 -0.27
CA ARG A 24 6.82 33.06 1.10
C ARG A 24 5.82 31.90 1.14
N ASN A 25 4.75 31.98 0.33
CA ASN A 25 3.75 30.92 0.26
C ASN A 25 4.35 29.60 -0.25
N PHE A 26 5.23 29.67 -1.26
CA PHE A 26 5.95 28.50 -1.76
C PHE A 26 6.90 27.92 -0.72
N LEU A 27 7.59 28.77 0.05
CA LEU A 27 8.48 28.32 1.12
C LEU A 27 7.71 27.55 2.21
N ILE A 28 6.58 28.10 2.67
CA ILE A 28 5.74 27.44 3.68
C ILE A 28 5.11 26.16 3.10
N ALA A 29 4.64 26.21 1.85
CA ALA A 29 4.12 25.04 1.16
C ALA A 29 5.17 23.93 0.96
N ALA A 30 6.42 24.31 0.66
CA ALA A 30 7.54 23.37 0.55
C ALA A 30 7.83 22.69 1.90
N LEU A 31 7.80 23.44 3.00
CA LEU A 31 7.97 22.89 4.34
C LEU A 31 6.83 21.94 4.71
N LEU A 32 5.58 22.35 4.46
CA LEU A 32 4.40 21.51 4.71
C LEU A 32 4.39 20.24 3.84
N ALA A 33 4.81 20.34 2.59
CA ALA A 33 4.92 19.18 1.71
C ALA A 33 6.09 18.29 2.15
N GLY A 34 7.31 18.81 2.22
CA GLY A 34 8.51 18.02 2.48
C GLY A 34 8.60 17.40 3.87
N PHE A 35 8.00 18.04 4.88
CA PHE A 35 7.93 17.51 6.24
C PHE A 35 6.57 16.87 6.54
N GLY A 36 5.47 17.56 6.23
CA GLY A 36 4.13 17.13 6.62
C GLY A 36 3.61 15.93 5.84
N LEU A 37 4.05 15.74 4.59
CA LEU A 37 3.69 14.56 3.76
C LEU A 37 4.77 13.47 3.79
N ALA A 38 5.90 13.68 4.49
CA ALA A 38 6.90 12.65 4.65
C ALA A 38 6.34 11.44 5.39
N GLY A 39 6.67 10.23 4.92
CA GLY A 39 6.18 8.97 5.49
C GLY A 39 6.36 8.90 7.00
N VAL A 40 7.54 9.27 7.50
CA VAL A 40 7.85 9.31 8.95
C VAL A 40 6.87 10.19 9.74
N THR A 41 6.51 11.36 9.21
CA THR A 41 5.57 12.29 9.87
C THR A 41 4.15 11.74 9.86
N VAL A 42 3.71 11.20 8.74
CA VAL A 42 2.38 10.58 8.58
C VAL A 42 2.25 9.40 9.53
N ASP A 43 3.24 8.53 9.59
CA ASP A 43 3.25 7.37 10.46
C ASP A 43 3.20 7.75 11.94
N TRP A 44 4.06 8.69 12.33
CA TRP A 44 4.06 9.21 13.70
C TRP A 44 2.67 9.73 14.09
N LEU A 45 2.04 10.48 13.17
CA LEU A 45 0.71 11.05 13.40
C LEU A 45 -0.35 9.95 13.62
N PHE A 46 -0.40 8.93 12.75
CA PHE A 46 -1.43 7.90 12.81
C PHE A 46 -1.17 6.84 13.91
N VAL A 47 0.08 6.66 14.31
CA VAL A 47 0.43 5.77 15.44
C VAL A 47 0.11 6.40 16.78
N HIS A 48 0.42 7.70 16.97
CA HIS A 48 0.34 8.33 18.28
C HIS A 48 -0.98 9.05 18.56
N LEU A 49 -1.74 9.44 17.52
CA LEU A 49 -3.02 10.12 17.71
C LEU A 49 -4.18 9.12 17.60
N GLN A 50 -4.79 8.87 18.74
CA GLN A 50 -5.99 8.04 18.85
C GLN A 50 -7.19 8.90 19.32
N PRO A 51 -8.40 8.69 18.79
CA PRO A 51 -8.76 7.71 17.75
C PRO A 51 -8.25 8.12 16.36
N PRO A 52 -8.15 7.19 15.38
CA PRO A 52 -7.62 7.46 14.04
C PRO A 52 -8.31 8.64 13.32
N LEU A 53 -9.57 8.86 13.61
CA LEU A 53 -10.34 9.99 13.08
C LEU A 53 -9.71 11.34 13.43
N MET A 54 -9.13 11.46 14.63
CA MET A 54 -8.42 12.67 15.07
C MET A 54 -7.15 12.89 14.25
N ALA A 55 -6.39 11.83 13.99
CA ALA A 55 -5.23 11.88 13.11
C ALA A 55 -5.61 12.37 11.69
N TYR A 56 -6.71 11.88 11.12
CA TYR A 56 -7.24 12.35 9.85
C TYR A 56 -7.60 13.84 9.87
N PHE A 57 -8.27 14.32 10.92
CA PHE A 57 -8.61 15.74 11.02
C PHE A 57 -7.37 16.63 11.10
N ILE A 58 -6.34 16.21 11.85
CA ILE A 58 -5.09 16.96 11.96
C ILE A 58 -4.32 16.90 10.64
N PHE A 59 -4.24 15.75 9.98
CA PHE A 59 -3.58 15.60 8.69
C PHE A 59 -4.25 16.47 7.62
N ILE A 60 -5.56 16.37 7.48
CA ILE A 60 -6.30 17.14 6.48
C ILE A 60 -6.31 18.63 6.85
N GLY A 61 -6.69 18.98 8.08
CA GLY A 61 -6.84 20.37 8.53
C GLY A 61 -5.53 21.09 8.76
N GLY A 62 -4.49 20.39 9.26
CA GLY A 62 -3.21 20.97 9.61
C GLY A 62 -2.17 20.93 8.50
N ILE A 63 -2.28 20.01 7.54
CA ILE A 63 -1.28 19.84 6.46
C ILE A 63 -1.92 20.11 5.10
N LEU A 64 -2.92 19.32 4.69
CA LEU A 64 -3.47 19.41 3.33
C LEU A 64 -4.24 20.71 3.07
N CYS A 65 -5.08 21.16 4.01
CA CYS A 65 -5.85 22.38 3.84
C CYS A 65 -4.96 23.64 3.79
N PRO A 66 -3.97 23.84 4.69
CA PRO A 66 -3.04 24.96 4.57
C PRO A 66 -2.23 24.92 3.28
N LEU A 67 -1.74 23.73 2.87
CA LEU A 67 -1.03 23.56 1.60
C LEU A 67 -1.89 24.00 0.41
N ALA A 68 -3.12 23.50 0.31
CA ALA A 68 -4.04 23.88 -0.76
C ALA A 68 -4.41 25.37 -0.72
N TRP A 69 -4.56 25.95 0.46
CA TRP A 69 -4.86 27.37 0.65
C TRP A 69 -3.70 28.26 0.20
N LEU A 70 -2.45 27.91 0.55
CA LEU A 70 -1.25 28.65 0.12
C LEU A 70 -1.07 28.60 -1.40
N LEU A 71 -1.20 27.41 -1.99
CA LEU A 71 -1.03 27.25 -3.45
C LEU A 71 -2.17 27.90 -4.23
N GLY A 72 -3.39 27.89 -3.68
CA GLY A 72 -4.54 28.58 -4.27
C GLY A 72 -4.38 30.08 -4.44
N GLN A 73 -3.58 30.73 -3.60
CA GLN A 73 -3.32 32.17 -3.71
C GLN A 73 -2.52 32.54 -4.96
N THR A 74 -1.79 31.60 -5.54
CA THR A 74 -0.82 31.88 -6.62
C THR A 74 -1.46 32.48 -7.86
N VAL A 75 -2.56 31.89 -8.36
CA VAL A 75 -3.22 32.35 -9.59
C VAL A 75 -3.76 33.78 -9.46
N PRO A 76 -4.55 34.17 -8.43
CA PRO A 76 -5.01 35.54 -8.27
C PRO A 76 -3.88 36.56 -8.07
N ILE A 77 -2.83 36.19 -7.32
CA ILE A 77 -1.66 37.07 -7.12
C ILE A 77 -0.94 37.34 -8.44
N LEU A 78 -0.73 36.30 -9.26
CA LEU A 78 -0.10 36.44 -10.58
C LEU A 78 -0.96 37.30 -11.52
N THR A 79 -2.27 37.13 -11.50
CA THR A 79 -3.20 37.94 -12.26
C THR A 79 -3.12 39.43 -11.85
N ASN A 80 -3.03 39.71 -10.54
CA ASN A 80 -2.84 41.06 -10.02
C ASN A 80 -1.47 41.66 -10.36
N LEU A 81 -0.42 40.85 -10.49
CA LEU A 81 0.90 41.32 -10.92
C LEU A 81 0.90 41.83 -12.37
N MET A 82 0.00 41.28 -13.22
CA MET A 82 -0.11 41.63 -14.65
C MET A 82 -1.04 42.84 -14.89
N LYS A 83 -1.03 43.87 -14.01
CA LYS A 83 -1.97 45.00 -13.99
C LYS A 83 -2.04 45.80 -15.30
N HIS A 84 -1.06 45.76 -16.17
CA HIS A 84 -1.00 46.47 -17.44
C HIS A 84 -1.59 45.71 -18.63
N ALA A 85 -1.91 44.42 -18.45
CA ALA A 85 -2.59 43.60 -19.45
C ALA A 85 -4.13 43.79 -19.36
N ARG A 86 -4.83 43.50 -20.45
CA ARG A 86 -6.30 43.42 -20.39
C ARG A 86 -6.70 42.34 -19.42
N THR A 87 -7.66 42.59 -18.54
CA THR A 87 -8.05 41.66 -17.45
C THR A 87 -8.31 40.25 -17.94
N GLY A 88 -8.94 40.09 -19.11
CA GLY A 88 -9.18 38.78 -19.72
C GLY A 88 -7.90 38.06 -20.16
N GLU A 89 -6.94 38.82 -20.70
CA GLU A 89 -5.65 38.30 -21.16
C GLU A 89 -4.78 37.82 -19.97
N ALA A 90 -4.72 38.65 -18.91
CA ALA A 90 -3.98 38.28 -17.68
C ALA A 90 -4.57 37.03 -17.02
N SER A 91 -5.88 36.96 -16.87
CA SER A 91 -6.56 35.79 -16.30
C SER A 91 -6.42 34.56 -17.18
N GLY A 92 -6.56 34.69 -18.49
CA GLY A 92 -6.37 33.60 -19.45
C GLY A 92 -4.97 33.03 -19.42
N MET A 93 -3.93 33.88 -19.38
CA MET A 93 -2.54 33.45 -19.29
C MET A 93 -2.23 32.74 -17.96
N ALA A 94 -2.69 33.28 -16.84
CA ALA A 94 -2.50 32.65 -15.52
C ALA A 94 -3.19 31.28 -15.43
N LEU A 95 -4.41 31.16 -15.94
CA LEU A 95 -5.16 29.90 -16.00
C LEU A 95 -4.50 28.89 -16.96
N TYR A 96 -4.03 29.34 -18.14
CA TYR A 96 -3.36 28.49 -19.10
C TYR A 96 -2.13 27.81 -18.47
N TRP A 97 -1.22 28.60 -17.88
CA TRP A 97 -0.02 28.05 -17.25
C TRP A 97 -0.33 27.20 -16.03
N SER A 98 -1.33 27.56 -15.22
CA SER A 98 -1.77 26.77 -14.08
C SER A 98 -2.35 25.41 -14.52
N THR A 99 -3.21 25.40 -15.55
CA THR A 99 -3.80 24.16 -16.07
C THR A 99 -2.77 23.26 -16.73
N LEU A 100 -1.89 23.85 -17.57
CA LEU A 100 -0.81 23.11 -18.21
C LEU A 100 0.15 22.52 -17.18
N GLY A 101 0.53 23.30 -16.16
CA GLY A 101 1.38 22.81 -15.06
C GLY A 101 0.72 21.71 -14.25
N SER A 102 -0.58 21.83 -13.96
CA SER A 102 -1.35 20.78 -13.26
C SER A 102 -1.44 19.50 -14.08
N PHE A 103 -1.69 19.60 -15.38
CA PHE A 103 -1.74 18.44 -16.28
C PHE A 103 -0.39 17.74 -16.37
N LEU A 104 0.68 18.47 -16.68
CA LEU A 104 2.02 17.92 -16.81
C LEU A 104 2.55 17.37 -15.47
N GLY A 105 2.29 18.09 -14.37
CA GLY A 105 2.66 17.66 -13.02
C GLY A 105 1.95 16.38 -12.61
N SER A 106 0.64 16.31 -12.79
CA SER A 106 -0.14 15.12 -12.47
C SER A 106 0.31 13.91 -13.31
N LEU A 107 0.49 14.10 -14.63
CA LEU A 107 0.91 13.04 -15.52
C LEU A 107 2.32 12.53 -15.16
N SER A 108 3.29 13.44 -15.02
CA SER A 108 4.68 13.04 -14.71
C SER A 108 4.85 12.42 -13.33
N LEU A 109 4.19 12.98 -12.30
CA LEU A 109 4.24 12.42 -10.95
C LEU A 109 3.60 11.03 -10.89
N SER A 110 2.39 10.86 -11.46
CA SER A 110 1.67 9.60 -11.36
C SER A 110 2.26 8.49 -12.23
N LEU A 111 2.69 8.79 -13.47
CA LEU A 111 3.13 7.77 -14.42
C LEU A 111 4.64 7.53 -14.41
N LEU A 112 5.43 8.49 -13.92
CA LEU A 112 6.88 8.36 -13.93
C LEU A 112 7.45 8.31 -12.50
N VAL A 113 7.23 9.37 -11.69
CA VAL A 113 7.92 9.46 -10.40
C VAL A 113 7.38 8.43 -9.41
N MET A 114 6.06 8.37 -9.21
CA MET A 114 5.47 7.42 -8.25
C MET A 114 5.66 5.97 -8.68
N GLN A 115 5.62 5.70 -9.98
CA GLN A 115 5.75 4.33 -10.49
C GLN A 115 7.19 3.80 -10.40
N TRP A 116 8.20 4.66 -10.57
CA TRP A 116 9.60 4.25 -10.67
C TRP A 116 10.43 4.58 -9.42
N LEU A 117 10.04 5.60 -8.67
CA LEU A 117 10.80 6.14 -7.54
C LEU A 117 10.01 6.17 -6.23
N GLY A 118 8.73 5.79 -6.27
CA GLY A 118 7.85 5.73 -5.11
C GLY A 118 7.27 7.07 -4.66
N VAL A 119 6.49 7.00 -3.58
CA VAL A 119 5.73 8.15 -3.05
C VAL A 119 6.65 9.18 -2.40
N SER A 120 7.66 8.73 -1.65
CA SER A 120 8.62 9.62 -0.97
C SER A 120 9.39 10.50 -1.94
N ALA A 121 9.78 9.94 -3.10
CA ALA A 121 10.44 10.71 -4.16
C ALA A 121 9.48 11.73 -4.80
N ALA A 122 8.20 11.41 -4.95
CA ALA A 122 7.20 12.35 -5.46
C ALA A 122 6.99 13.52 -4.50
N VAL A 123 6.90 13.26 -3.20
CA VAL A 123 6.82 14.30 -2.15
C VAL A 123 8.05 15.19 -2.18
N LEU A 124 9.24 14.58 -2.23
CA LEU A 124 10.51 15.31 -2.31
C LEU A 124 10.59 16.18 -3.56
N ALA A 125 10.23 15.65 -4.73
CA ALA A 125 10.23 16.40 -5.98
C ALA A 125 9.30 17.63 -5.90
N CYS A 126 8.09 17.49 -5.36
CA CYS A 126 7.17 18.60 -5.15
C CYS A 126 7.76 19.65 -4.19
N ALA A 127 8.34 19.25 -3.08
CA ALA A 127 8.95 20.15 -2.11
C ALA A 127 10.14 20.92 -2.73
N LEU A 128 11.02 20.23 -3.46
CA LEU A 128 12.17 20.84 -4.13
C LEU A 128 11.76 21.81 -5.26
N LEU A 129 10.70 21.50 -6.02
CA LEU A 129 10.17 22.42 -7.03
C LEU A 129 9.58 23.69 -6.39
N LEU A 130 8.94 23.59 -5.23
CA LEU A 130 8.45 24.76 -4.48
C LEU A 130 9.62 25.58 -3.92
N VAL A 131 10.67 24.92 -3.40
CA VAL A 131 11.91 25.62 -2.99
C VAL A 131 12.55 26.33 -4.17
N LEU A 132 12.65 25.68 -5.33
CA LEU A 132 13.19 26.31 -6.55
C LEU A 132 12.36 27.54 -6.94
N GLY A 133 11.03 27.45 -6.90
CA GLY A 133 10.14 28.59 -7.11
C GLY A 133 10.40 29.72 -6.11
N THR A 134 10.58 29.39 -4.83
CA THR A 134 10.96 30.36 -3.78
C THR A 134 12.26 31.06 -4.10
N LEU A 135 13.31 30.31 -4.49
CA LEU A 135 14.62 30.86 -4.82
C LEU A 135 14.61 31.76 -6.08
N LEU A 136 13.81 31.36 -7.08
CA LEU A 136 13.69 32.15 -8.32
C LEU A 136 12.96 33.47 -8.09
N LEU A 137 11.93 33.50 -7.26
CA LEU A 137 11.15 34.67 -6.93
C LEU A 137 11.86 35.56 -5.88
N GLY A 138 12.53 34.95 -4.92
CA GLY A 138 13.24 35.63 -3.82
C GLY A 138 14.70 36.00 -4.11
N ARG A 139 15.12 36.05 -5.36
CA ARG A 139 16.53 36.24 -5.78
C ARG A 139 17.30 37.39 -5.12
N ARG A 140 16.60 38.40 -4.61
CA ARG A 140 17.22 39.61 -4.00
C ARG A 140 17.31 39.52 -2.48
N GLU A 141 16.75 38.51 -1.85
CA GLU A 141 16.73 38.37 -0.40
C GLU A 141 17.53 37.14 0.08
N VAL A 142 18.73 37.41 0.64
CA VAL A 142 19.61 36.37 1.19
C VAL A 142 18.90 35.50 2.25
N LYS A 143 18.02 36.11 3.07
CA LYS A 143 17.24 35.37 4.07
C LYS A 143 16.32 34.32 3.42
N MET A 144 15.63 34.68 2.33
CA MET A 144 14.76 33.78 1.60
C MET A 144 15.51 32.60 0.99
N ALA A 145 16.74 32.86 0.49
CA ALA A 145 17.60 31.81 -0.03
C ALA A 145 18.07 30.85 1.08
N LEU A 146 18.46 31.36 2.24
CA LEU A 146 18.86 30.54 3.39
C LEU A 146 17.69 29.69 3.90
N PHE A 147 16.50 30.26 4.08
CA PHE A 147 15.32 29.51 4.48
C PHE A 147 14.92 28.46 3.42
N GLY A 148 15.00 28.79 2.13
CA GLY A 148 14.72 27.83 1.06
C GLY A 148 15.68 26.64 1.09
N LEU A 149 17.00 26.89 1.24
CA LEU A 149 17.99 25.83 1.36
C LEU A 149 17.81 24.98 2.63
N SER A 150 17.48 25.62 3.76
CA SER A 150 17.16 24.88 4.99
C SER A 150 15.93 23.99 4.82
N THR A 151 14.88 24.50 4.16
CA THR A 151 13.67 23.71 3.86
C THR A 151 13.98 22.54 2.92
N ALA A 152 14.82 22.75 1.90
CA ALA A 152 15.28 21.66 1.05
C ALA A 152 16.06 20.59 1.83
N ALA A 153 16.95 21.00 2.73
CA ALA A 153 17.72 20.09 3.58
C ALA A 153 16.78 19.26 4.50
N VAL A 154 15.77 19.89 5.11
CA VAL A 154 14.76 19.22 5.91
C VAL A 154 13.95 18.23 5.05
N ALA A 155 13.46 18.66 3.88
CA ALA A 155 12.71 17.80 2.99
C ALA A 155 13.54 16.57 2.55
N ILE A 156 14.81 16.76 2.22
CA ILE A 156 15.75 15.68 1.90
C ILE A 156 15.93 14.76 3.09
N ALA A 157 16.20 15.29 4.28
CA ALA A 157 16.41 14.48 5.49
C ALA A 157 15.22 13.62 5.83
N PHE A 158 13.99 14.13 5.72
CA PHE A 158 12.76 13.40 6.06
C PHE A 158 12.29 12.43 4.98
N ASN A 159 12.65 12.63 3.70
CA ASN A 159 12.19 11.79 2.60
C ASN A 159 13.26 10.86 2.03
N LEU A 160 14.55 11.07 2.37
CA LEU A 160 15.65 10.17 2.02
C LEU A 160 16.15 9.34 3.22
N HIS A 161 15.56 9.46 4.41
CA HIS A 161 15.88 8.60 5.55
C HIS A 161 15.17 7.27 5.41
N HIS A 162 15.93 6.18 5.26
CA HIS A 162 15.40 4.92 4.78
C HIS A 162 15.75 3.75 5.67
N GLU A 163 14.74 3.32 6.40
CA GLU A 163 14.58 1.91 6.75
C GLU A 163 13.92 1.13 5.59
N VAL A 164 13.46 1.82 4.54
CA VAL A 164 12.77 1.24 3.38
C VAL A 164 13.77 0.59 2.44
N THR A 165 13.63 -0.72 2.25
CA THR A 165 14.47 -1.49 1.31
C THR A 165 14.12 -1.19 -0.14
N ALA A 166 12.82 -1.07 -0.43
CA ALA A 166 12.31 -0.68 -1.73
C ALA A 166 10.91 -0.04 -1.61
N ASP A 167 10.66 1.00 -2.40
CA ASP A 167 9.36 1.65 -2.53
C ASP A 167 8.92 1.54 -4.00
N THR A 168 7.79 0.87 -4.24
CA THR A 168 7.30 0.54 -5.58
C THR A 168 5.93 1.17 -5.83
N ALA A 169 5.38 0.98 -7.02
CA ALA A 169 4.01 1.40 -7.32
C ALA A 169 2.94 0.63 -6.51
N TYR A 170 3.30 -0.51 -5.93
CA TYR A 170 2.37 -1.42 -5.26
C TYR A 170 2.53 -1.43 -3.74
N ALA A 171 3.76 -1.36 -3.24
CA ALA A 171 4.03 -1.46 -1.81
C ALA A 171 5.38 -0.86 -1.40
N GLU A 172 5.47 -0.50 -0.13
CA GLU A 172 6.71 -0.21 0.57
C GLU A 172 7.24 -1.51 1.20
N TYR A 173 8.48 -1.86 0.90
CA TYR A 173 9.16 -3.04 1.42
C TYR A 173 10.25 -2.64 2.40
N ILE A 174 10.22 -3.28 3.57
CA ILE A 174 11.28 -3.17 4.57
C ILE A 174 11.78 -4.57 4.84
N VAL A 175 13.09 -4.78 4.78
CA VAL A 175 13.71 -6.06 5.14
C VAL A 175 14.84 -5.79 6.12
N GLY A 176 14.80 -6.45 7.27
CA GLY A 176 15.80 -6.22 8.28
C GLY A 176 15.75 -7.21 9.45
N PRO A 177 16.73 -7.12 10.36
CA PRO A 177 16.73 -7.92 11.56
C PRO A 177 15.54 -7.58 12.46
N THR A 178 15.11 -8.57 13.22
CA THR A 178 14.05 -8.41 14.23
C THR A 178 14.44 -9.16 15.49
N ASP A 179 13.89 -8.77 16.64
CA ASP A 179 14.15 -9.44 17.90
C ASP A 179 13.01 -10.40 18.22
N LEU A 180 13.29 -11.69 18.13
CA LEU A 180 12.35 -12.73 18.52
C LEU A 180 13.02 -13.72 19.47
N PRO A 181 12.50 -13.91 20.69
CA PRO A 181 13.09 -14.79 21.67
C PRO A 181 13.21 -16.23 21.15
N GLY A 182 14.40 -16.81 21.27
CA GLY A 182 14.65 -18.19 20.89
C GLY A 182 14.89 -18.44 19.40
N GLN A 183 15.01 -17.41 18.59
CA GLN A 183 15.34 -17.49 17.16
C GLN A 183 16.77 -17.02 16.90
N GLU A 184 17.44 -17.64 15.93
CA GLU A 184 18.82 -17.31 15.55
C GLU A 184 18.84 -16.29 14.42
N LYS A 185 19.25 -15.05 14.73
CA LYS A 185 19.34 -13.94 13.76
C LYS A 185 18.06 -13.78 12.90
N PRO A 186 16.91 -13.65 13.52
CA PRO A 186 15.67 -13.58 12.77
C PRO A 186 15.62 -12.32 11.90
N ARG A 187 15.15 -12.50 10.65
CA ARG A 187 14.89 -11.44 9.68
C ARG A 187 13.41 -11.41 9.36
N ALA A 188 12.85 -10.21 9.25
CA ALA A 188 11.49 -10.02 8.83
C ALA A 188 11.43 -9.28 7.47
N PHE A 189 10.41 -9.62 6.72
CA PHE A 189 10.03 -9.00 5.46
C PHE A 189 8.68 -8.31 5.69
N TRP A 190 8.71 -6.98 5.72
CA TRP A 190 7.50 -6.17 5.90
C TRP A 190 7.03 -5.64 4.55
N VAL A 191 5.73 -5.70 4.35
CA VAL A 191 5.01 -5.13 3.20
C VAL A 191 4.00 -4.12 3.74
N ASN A 192 4.11 -2.86 3.37
CA ASN A 192 3.27 -1.78 3.90
C ASN A 192 3.21 -1.80 5.44
N LYS A 193 4.37 -2.01 6.09
CA LYS A 193 4.54 -2.10 7.55
C LYS A 193 3.85 -3.29 8.24
N SER A 194 3.33 -4.22 7.45
CA SER A 194 2.84 -5.52 7.96
C SER A 194 3.90 -6.59 7.80
N THR A 195 4.12 -7.40 8.82
CA THR A 195 5.03 -8.54 8.71
C THR A 195 4.43 -9.58 7.78
N ALA A 196 4.93 -9.63 6.55
CA ALA A 196 4.51 -10.60 5.55
C ALA A 196 5.24 -11.93 5.71
N SER A 197 6.52 -11.88 6.06
CA SER A 197 7.32 -13.11 6.21
C SER A 197 8.38 -12.94 7.28
N LEU A 198 8.80 -14.06 7.83
CA LEU A 198 9.89 -14.15 8.79
C LEU A 198 10.71 -15.41 8.52
N ILE A 199 12.01 -15.32 8.70
CA ILE A 199 12.96 -16.43 8.61
C ILE A 199 14.08 -16.21 9.62
N ASP A 200 14.64 -17.29 10.14
CA ASP A 200 15.87 -17.26 10.94
C ASP A 200 16.96 -18.13 10.33
N ASP A 201 18.16 -18.07 10.90
CA ASP A 201 19.33 -18.83 10.43
C ASP A 201 19.43 -20.23 11.05
N SER A 202 18.42 -20.71 11.78
CA SER A 202 18.41 -22.07 12.35
C SER A 202 18.30 -23.15 11.27
N ASP A 203 18.63 -24.38 11.62
CA ASP A 203 18.47 -25.53 10.72
C ASP A 203 17.65 -26.65 11.42
N PRO A 204 16.39 -26.88 11.01
CA PRO A 204 15.64 -26.19 9.95
C PRO A 204 15.26 -24.75 10.33
N PRO A 205 15.09 -23.86 9.34
CA PRO A 205 14.71 -22.46 9.60
C PRO A 205 13.29 -22.35 10.18
N ASN A 206 13.09 -21.40 11.08
CA ASN A 206 11.78 -21.04 11.57
C ASN A 206 11.14 -19.97 10.68
N TYR A 207 9.83 -20.07 10.50
CA TYR A 207 9.01 -19.14 9.73
C TYR A 207 7.95 -18.50 10.63
N THR A 208 7.15 -17.61 10.06
CA THR A 208 5.91 -17.14 10.72
C THR A 208 5.02 -18.33 11.07
N ARG A 209 4.26 -18.18 12.16
CA ARG A 209 3.41 -19.26 12.66
C ARG A 209 2.44 -19.79 11.60
N TYR A 210 1.85 -18.89 10.80
CA TYR A 210 0.90 -19.30 9.75
C TYR A 210 1.61 -20.05 8.61
N ILE A 211 2.82 -19.67 8.22
CA ILE A 211 3.60 -20.42 7.21
C ILE A 211 3.95 -21.83 7.73
N ASN A 212 4.37 -21.95 8.99
CA ASN A 212 4.61 -23.27 9.57
C ASN A 212 3.37 -24.15 9.56
N HIS A 213 2.20 -23.57 9.85
CA HIS A 213 0.93 -24.30 9.83
C HIS A 213 0.51 -24.69 8.39
N LEU A 214 0.60 -23.79 7.42
CA LEU A 214 0.36 -24.11 6.00
C LEU A 214 1.29 -25.23 5.51
N ARG A 215 2.57 -25.16 5.88
CA ARG A 215 3.54 -26.24 5.54
C ARG A 215 3.16 -27.56 6.21
N HIS A 216 2.75 -27.55 7.47
CA HIS A 216 2.28 -28.74 8.18
C HIS A 216 1.08 -29.37 7.46
N ILE A 217 0.06 -28.57 7.11
CA ILE A 217 -1.10 -29.08 6.36
C ILE A 217 -0.67 -29.67 5.00
N LEU A 218 0.11 -28.94 4.22
CA LEU A 218 0.50 -29.38 2.86
C LEU A 218 1.40 -30.61 2.87
N LEU A 219 2.39 -30.64 3.78
CA LEU A 219 3.49 -31.62 3.71
C LEU A 219 3.32 -32.80 4.66
N GLU A 220 2.60 -32.63 5.78
CA GLU A 220 2.43 -33.66 6.82
C GLU A 220 1.02 -34.23 6.84
N GLU A 221 -0.04 -33.40 6.84
CA GLU A 221 -1.41 -33.90 6.88
C GLU A 221 -1.89 -34.40 5.51
N LEU A 222 -1.62 -33.63 4.45
CA LEU A 222 -2.04 -33.98 3.08
C LEU A 222 -0.96 -34.74 2.30
N GLU A 223 0.26 -34.84 2.87
CA GLU A 223 1.40 -35.56 2.31
C GLU A 223 1.66 -35.24 0.82
N LEU A 224 1.51 -33.95 0.43
CA LEU A 224 1.69 -33.56 -0.96
C LEU A 224 3.14 -33.74 -1.40
N ARG A 225 3.33 -34.56 -2.44
CA ARG A 225 4.62 -34.86 -3.07
C ARG A 225 4.45 -34.85 -4.58
N ASP A 226 5.39 -34.19 -5.29
CA ASP A 226 5.37 -34.04 -6.75
C ASP A 226 4.06 -33.38 -7.26
N ARG A 227 3.57 -32.36 -6.52
CA ARG A 227 2.33 -31.67 -6.77
C ARG A 227 2.56 -30.24 -7.26
N ASP A 228 1.58 -29.71 -7.98
CA ASP A 228 1.54 -28.33 -8.46
C ASP A 228 0.80 -27.47 -7.48
N ILE A 229 1.49 -26.53 -6.85
CA ILE A 229 0.95 -25.63 -5.82
C ILE A 229 0.97 -24.19 -6.35
N LEU A 230 -0.20 -23.58 -6.44
CA LEU A 230 -0.34 -22.15 -6.74
C LEU A 230 -0.36 -21.35 -5.44
N VAL A 231 0.42 -20.28 -5.37
CA VAL A 231 0.42 -19.34 -4.27
C VAL A 231 0.05 -17.96 -4.80
N LEU A 232 -1.07 -17.44 -4.36
CA LEU A 232 -1.52 -16.08 -4.65
C LEU A 232 -1.05 -15.17 -3.52
N GLY A 233 -0.17 -14.21 -3.87
CA GLY A 233 0.63 -13.44 -2.93
C GLY A 233 1.98 -14.12 -2.66
N ALA A 234 3.09 -13.43 -2.96
CA ALA A 234 4.41 -14.04 -2.87
C ALA A 234 5.08 -13.85 -1.49
N GLY A 235 4.85 -12.71 -0.86
CA GLY A 235 5.54 -12.34 0.38
C GLY A 235 7.05 -12.52 0.25
N GLY A 236 7.68 -13.17 1.23
CA GLY A 236 9.09 -13.53 1.21
C GLY A 236 9.40 -14.90 0.60
N PHE A 237 8.47 -15.53 -0.12
CA PHE A 237 8.62 -16.88 -0.72
C PHE A 237 8.91 -18.00 0.30
N THR A 238 8.52 -17.81 1.56
CA THR A 238 8.85 -18.70 2.66
C THR A 238 8.15 -20.05 2.60
N LEU A 239 7.00 -20.14 1.93
CA LEU A 239 6.25 -21.40 1.81
C LEU A 239 7.05 -22.49 1.06
N SER A 240 7.78 -22.11 -0.01
CA SER A 240 8.62 -23.01 -0.81
C SER A 240 10.08 -23.03 -0.40
N HIS A 241 10.48 -22.19 0.59
CA HIS A 241 11.87 -22.10 1.01
C HIS A 241 12.35 -23.44 1.58
N ARG A 242 13.47 -23.98 1.02
CA ARG A 242 14.02 -25.30 1.36
C ARG A 242 12.99 -26.45 1.30
N GLU A 243 11.98 -26.34 0.41
CA GLU A 243 10.99 -27.38 0.15
C GLU A 243 11.16 -27.91 -1.28
N PRO A 244 11.83 -29.05 -1.49
CA PRO A 244 12.16 -29.57 -2.82
C PRO A 244 11.10 -30.52 -3.41
N LEU A 245 10.08 -30.89 -2.64
CA LEU A 245 9.19 -32.00 -2.98
C LEU A 245 8.08 -31.63 -3.94
N ASN A 246 7.71 -30.33 -4.00
CA ASN A 246 6.60 -29.84 -4.82
C ASN A 246 7.02 -28.74 -5.80
N ARG A 247 6.18 -28.47 -6.78
CA ARG A 247 6.36 -27.38 -7.76
C ARG A 247 5.47 -26.23 -7.38
N TYR A 248 6.08 -25.09 -7.12
CA TYR A 248 5.39 -23.87 -6.72
C TYR A 248 5.28 -22.89 -7.90
N THR A 249 4.11 -22.27 -8.04
CA THR A 249 3.88 -21.12 -8.92
C THR A 249 3.35 -19.97 -8.06
N TYR A 250 4.11 -18.89 -7.98
CA TYR A 250 3.73 -17.68 -7.26
C TYR A 250 3.14 -16.65 -8.22
N VAL A 251 2.06 -16.03 -7.82
CA VAL A 251 1.44 -14.90 -8.54
C VAL A 251 1.38 -13.71 -7.59
N ASP A 252 2.03 -12.63 -7.96
CA ASP A 252 1.99 -11.38 -7.21
C ASP A 252 1.90 -10.20 -8.17
N ILE A 253 1.22 -9.14 -7.73
CA ILE A 253 1.00 -7.96 -8.55
C ILE A 253 2.28 -7.16 -8.76
N ASP A 254 3.23 -7.22 -7.82
CA ASP A 254 4.48 -6.48 -7.90
C ASP A 254 5.58 -7.29 -8.60
N PRO A 255 6.02 -6.90 -9.81
CA PRO A 255 7.06 -7.61 -10.55
C PRO A 255 8.43 -7.60 -9.86
N THR A 256 8.65 -6.73 -8.88
CA THR A 256 9.94 -6.54 -8.21
C THR A 256 10.09 -7.36 -6.92
N ILE A 257 8.98 -7.87 -6.36
CA ILE A 257 8.97 -8.54 -5.05
C ILE A 257 9.93 -9.72 -4.99
N ARG A 258 10.08 -10.48 -6.09
CA ARG A 258 11.00 -11.61 -6.16
C ARG A 258 12.45 -11.17 -5.98
N ALA A 259 12.88 -10.14 -6.71
CA ALA A 259 14.25 -9.64 -6.62
C ALA A 259 14.54 -9.08 -5.21
N ILE A 260 13.58 -8.37 -4.61
CA ILE A 260 13.68 -7.85 -3.25
C ILE A 260 13.83 -9.00 -2.23
N ALA A 261 13.00 -10.05 -2.33
CA ALA A 261 13.05 -11.19 -1.44
C ALA A 261 14.38 -11.96 -1.58
N GLU A 262 14.84 -12.23 -2.80
CA GLU A 262 16.09 -12.95 -3.06
C GLU A 262 17.32 -12.18 -2.57
N GLN A 263 17.37 -10.87 -2.82
CA GLN A 263 18.56 -10.05 -2.50
C GLN A 263 18.67 -9.69 -1.02
N HIS A 264 17.54 -9.38 -0.37
CA HIS A 264 17.55 -8.76 0.96
C HIS A 264 17.02 -9.67 2.07
N PHE A 265 16.21 -10.68 1.74
CA PHE A 265 15.55 -11.51 2.75
C PHE A 265 16.04 -12.97 2.77
N LEU A 266 15.94 -13.70 1.65
CA LEU A 266 16.35 -15.09 1.55
C LEU A 266 17.86 -15.25 1.44
N HIS A 267 18.53 -14.31 0.75
CA HIS A 267 19.94 -14.39 0.34
C HIS A 267 20.25 -15.61 -0.54
N GLU A 268 19.23 -16.16 -1.16
CA GLU A 268 19.29 -17.26 -2.13
C GLU A 268 18.14 -17.15 -3.13
N PRO A 269 18.21 -17.82 -4.30
CA PRO A 269 17.14 -17.82 -5.27
C PRO A 269 15.83 -18.39 -4.69
N ALA A 270 14.73 -17.69 -4.85
CA ALA A 270 13.40 -18.16 -4.47
C ALA A 270 13.00 -19.38 -5.31
N ARG A 271 12.46 -20.41 -4.66
CA ARG A 271 12.02 -21.62 -5.34
C ARG A 271 10.63 -21.43 -5.91
N GLY A 272 10.46 -21.88 -7.15
CA GLY A 272 9.19 -21.85 -7.87
C GLY A 272 9.21 -20.86 -9.03
N GLU A 273 8.21 -21.01 -9.90
CA GLU A 273 7.91 -20.07 -10.97
C GLU A 273 7.30 -18.80 -10.36
N PHE A 274 7.62 -17.63 -10.90
CA PHE A 274 7.02 -16.36 -10.49
C PHE A 274 6.37 -15.69 -11.68
N ILE A 275 5.12 -15.27 -11.49
CA ILE A 275 4.30 -14.58 -12.50
C ILE A 275 3.85 -13.25 -11.91
N ALA A 276 4.29 -12.16 -12.52
CA ALA A 276 3.84 -10.82 -12.14
C ALA A 276 2.47 -10.55 -12.76
N ASP A 277 1.41 -10.72 -11.96
CA ASP A 277 0.02 -10.55 -12.40
C ASP A 277 -0.90 -10.27 -11.19
N ASP A 278 -2.06 -9.65 -11.47
CA ASP A 278 -3.16 -9.61 -10.50
C ASP A 278 -3.72 -11.01 -10.26
N ALA A 279 -3.88 -11.40 -8.99
CA ALA A 279 -4.33 -12.73 -8.59
C ALA A 279 -5.69 -13.11 -9.23
N ARG A 280 -6.65 -12.17 -9.28
CA ARG A 280 -7.96 -12.39 -9.87
C ARG A 280 -7.88 -12.56 -11.39
N ARG A 281 -7.08 -11.73 -12.05
CA ARG A 281 -6.85 -11.84 -13.50
C ARG A 281 -6.20 -13.17 -13.84
N PHE A 282 -5.17 -13.57 -13.12
CA PHE A 282 -4.51 -14.84 -13.32
C PHE A 282 -5.48 -16.03 -13.21
N ILE A 283 -6.24 -16.14 -12.10
CA ILE A 283 -7.19 -17.24 -11.96
C ILE A 283 -8.33 -17.17 -12.99
N ALA A 284 -8.75 -15.98 -13.45
CA ALA A 284 -9.79 -15.83 -14.46
C ALA A 284 -9.34 -16.34 -15.84
N THR A 285 -8.07 -16.16 -16.20
CA THR A 285 -7.51 -16.45 -17.53
C THR A 285 -6.70 -17.76 -17.58
N SER A 286 -6.28 -18.31 -16.42
CA SER A 286 -5.47 -19.52 -16.38
C SER A 286 -6.25 -20.76 -16.80
N GLU A 287 -5.65 -21.55 -17.70
CA GLU A 287 -6.10 -22.90 -18.07
C GLU A 287 -5.41 -23.99 -17.23
N ARG A 288 -4.37 -23.61 -16.46
CA ARG A 288 -3.63 -24.53 -15.58
C ARG A 288 -4.51 -24.95 -14.41
N ARG A 289 -4.27 -26.18 -13.93
CA ARG A 289 -4.93 -26.70 -12.72
C ARG A 289 -3.90 -27.16 -11.72
N PHE A 290 -4.20 -26.91 -10.45
CA PHE A 290 -3.29 -27.10 -9.34
C PHE A 290 -3.84 -28.12 -8.36
N ASP A 291 -2.94 -28.85 -7.69
CA ASP A 291 -3.29 -29.77 -6.59
C ASP A 291 -3.63 -29.01 -5.33
N ALA A 292 -2.97 -27.85 -5.11
CA ALA A 292 -3.29 -26.94 -4.03
C ALA A 292 -3.26 -25.49 -4.52
N VAL A 293 -4.13 -24.65 -3.96
CA VAL A 293 -4.10 -23.20 -4.11
C VAL A 293 -4.00 -22.58 -2.73
N VAL A 294 -2.96 -21.78 -2.50
CA VAL A 294 -2.78 -20.99 -1.28
C VAL A 294 -3.11 -19.53 -1.58
N VAL A 295 -4.03 -18.95 -0.82
CA VAL A 295 -4.42 -17.55 -0.94
C VAL A 295 -3.89 -16.78 0.26
N ASP A 296 -2.88 -15.92 0.02
CA ASP A 296 -2.21 -15.10 1.03
C ASP A 296 -1.98 -13.68 0.48
N VAL A 297 -3.07 -13.01 0.09
CA VAL A 297 -3.06 -11.71 -0.60
C VAL A 297 -3.53 -10.59 0.32
N TYR A 298 -2.70 -9.57 0.50
CA TYR A 298 -2.99 -8.40 1.32
C TYR A 298 -2.58 -7.10 0.61
N SER A 299 -3.41 -6.07 0.73
CA SER A 299 -3.07 -4.71 0.28
C SER A 299 -2.52 -3.83 1.39
N SER A 300 -2.78 -4.18 2.64
CA SER A 300 -2.31 -3.48 3.84
C SER A 300 -2.33 -4.43 5.03
N HIS A 301 -1.97 -3.94 6.21
CA HIS A 301 -1.78 -4.71 7.45
C HIS A 301 -2.86 -5.78 7.75
N THR A 302 -4.11 -5.54 7.34
CA THR A 302 -5.23 -6.46 7.63
C THR A 302 -6.29 -6.50 6.53
N SER A 303 -6.03 -5.88 5.39
CA SER A 303 -7.03 -5.71 4.33
C SER A 303 -6.71 -6.56 3.13
N ILE A 304 -7.61 -7.50 2.83
CA ILE A 304 -7.64 -8.17 1.53
C ILE A 304 -8.35 -7.23 0.55
N PRO A 305 -7.83 -7.02 -0.67
CA PRO A 305 -8.53 -6.24 -1.69
C PRO A 305 -9.96 -6.73 -1.90
N SER A 306 -10.93 -5.81 -1.92
CA SER A 306 -12.36 -6.16 -1.95
C SER A 306 -12.77 -7.05 -3.13
N HIS A 307 -12.08 -6.94 -4.26
CA HIS A 307 -12.30 -7.80 -5.43
C HIS A 307 -11.78 -9.24 -5.27
N LEU A 308 -11.01 -9.54 -4.21
CA LEU A 308 -10.48 -10.88 -3.90
C LEU A 308 -11.26 -11.60 -2.79
N VAL A 309 -12.34 -11.00 -2.27
CA VAL A 309 -13.19 -11.64 -1.25
C VAL A 309 -14.58 -12.01 -1.77
N THR A 310 -14.85 -11.80 -3.05
CA THR A 310 -16.14 -12.06 -3.67
C THR A 310 -16.32 -13.53 -4.04
N ARG A 311 -17.56 -13.94 -4.20
CA ARG A 311 -17.93 -15.29 -4.62
C ARG A 311 -17.27 -15.67 -5.96
N GLU A 312 -17.23 -14.74 -6.91
CA GLU A 312 -16.68 -14.95 -8.25
C GLU A 312 -15.17 -15.22 -8.20
N PHE A 313 -14.46 -14.59 -7.25
CA PHE A 313 -13.05 -14.89 -7.01
C PHE A 313 -12.87 -16.33 -6.51
N TRP A 314 -13.67 -16.76 -5.53
CA TRP A 314 -13.59 -18.10 -4.97
C TRP A 314 -14.07 -19.18 -5.96
N GLU A 315 -15.06 -18.89 -6.79
CA GLU A 315 -15.46 -19.76 -7.92
C GLU A 315 -14.32 -19.92 -8.95
N GLY A 316 -13.63 -18.82 -9.27
CA GLY A 316 -12.42 -18.84 -10.07
C GLY A 316 -11.31 -19.68 -9.45
N THR A 317 -11.07 -19.52 -8.15
CA THR A 317 -10.09 -20.30 -7.39
C THR A 317 -10.43 -21.79 -7.41
N ARG A 318 -11.72 -22.17 -7.21
CA ARG A 318 -12.17 -23.56 -7.32
C ARG A 318 -11.97 -24.11 -8.74
N ARG A 319 -12.17 -23.31 -9.77
CA ARG A 319 -12.02 -23.73 -11.18
C ARG A 319 -10.57 -24.11 -11.53
N VAL A 320 -9.58 -23.42 -10.94
CA VAL A 320 -8.15 -23.72 -11.16
C VAL A 320 -7.61 -24.83 -10.27
N LEU A 321 -8.42 -25.37 -9.36
CA LEU A 321 -8.11 -26.59 -8.63
C LEU A 321 -8.38 -27.84 -9.48
N LYS A 322 -7.58 -28.89 -9.28
CA LYS A 322 -7.88 -30.24 -9.72
C LYS A 322 -9.11 -30.78 -8.94
N PRO A 323 -9.79 -31.84 -9.42
CA PRO A 323 -10.99 -32.37 -8.74
C PRO A 323 -10.80 -32.70 -7.25
N ASP A 324 -9.63 -33.22 -6.88
CA ASP A 324 -9.27 -33.55 -5.49
C ASP A 324 -8.34 -32.49 -4.87
N GLY A 325 -8.28 -31.31 -5.47
CA GLY A 325 -7.42 -30.22 -5.03
C GLY A 325 -7.92 -29.54 -3.76
N VAL A 326 -7.01 -28.89 -3.05
CA VAL A 326 -7.25 -28.19 -1.79
C VAL A 326 -7.01 -26.69 -1.93
N LEU A 327 -7.91 -25.89 -1.35
CA LEU A 327 -7.72 -24.48 -1.09
C LEU A 327 -7.28 -24.29 0.36
N LEU A 328 -6.20 -23.52 0.54
CA LEU A 328 -5.76 -22.99 1.83
C LEU A 328 -5.80 -21.46 1.75
N ALA A 329 -6.51 -20.78 2.66
CA ALA A 329 -6.56 -19.34 2.67
C ALA A 329 -6.13 -18.80 4.04
N ASN A 330 -5.09 -17.97 4.06
CA ASN A 330 -4.68 -17.23 5.24
C ASN A 330 -5.47 -15.92 5.31
N LEU A 331 -6.33 -15.79 6.33
CA LEU A 331 -7.21 -14.64 6.53
C LEU A 331 -6.86 -13.96 7.85
N ILE A 332 -6.74 -12.62 7.86
CA ILE A 332 -6.58 -11.86 9.09
C ILE A 332 -7.96 -11.40 9.53
N LEU A 333 -8.53 -12.11 10.50
CA LEU A 333 -9.88 -11.89 11.03
C LEU A 333 -9.83 -11.70 12.56
N ASP A 334 -10.95 -11.28 13.16
CA ASP A 334 -11.04 -11.33 14.61
C ASP A 334 -10.99 -12.79 15.10
N GLY A 335 -10.19 -13.05 16.13
CA GLY A 335 -9.94 -14.41 16.62
C GLY A 335 -11.14 -15.12 17.24
N ARG A 336 -12.31 -14.46 17.31
CA ARG A 336 -13.59 -15.05 17.73
C ARG A 336 -14.53 -15.34 16.56
N LEU A 337 -14.22 -14.79 15.37
CA LEU A 337 -15.04 -14.88 14.15
C LEU A 337 -16.45 -14.30 14.32
N GLU A 338 -16.60 -13.28 15.18
CA GLU A 338 -17.90 -12.71 15.54
C GLU A 338 -18.24 -11.44 14.74
N THR A 339 -17.23 -10.82 14.09
CA THR A 339 -17.46 -9.61 13.29
C THR A 339 -18.29 -9.90 12.03
N PRO A 340 -19.08 -8.94 11.53
CA PRO A 340 -19.80 -9.09 10.27
C PRO A 340 -18.86 -9.44 9.10
N TYR A 341 -17.67 -8.86 9.06
CA TYR A 341 -16.67 -9.14 8.01
C TYR A 341 -16.24 -10.61 8.04
N ALA A 342 -15.83 -11.14 9.21
CA ALA A 342 -15.39 -12.51 9.34
C ALA A 342 -16.49 -13.49 8.93
N ARG A 343 -17.72 -13.30 9.47
CA ARG A 343 -18.87 -14.17 9.15
C ARG A 343 -19.23 -14.15 7.67
N ASN A 344 -19.28 -12.96 7.05
CA ASN A 344 -19.65 -12.83 5.65
C ASN A 344 -18.58 -13.42 4.72
N LEU A 345 -17.29 -13.20 5.03
CA LEU A 345 -16.20 -13.74 4.23
C LEU A 345 -16.17 -15.28 4.30
N LEU A 346 -16.25 -15.86 5.49
CA LEU A 346 -16.33 -17.33 5.65
C LEU A 346 -17.56 -17.92 4.96
N ALA A 347 -18.72 -17.26 5.11
CA ALA A 347 -19.95 -17.68 4.44
C ALA A 347 -19.82 -17.58 2.91
N THR A 348 -19.09 -16.59 2.39
CA THR A 348 -18.82 -16.46 0.96
C THR A 348 -17.97 -17.62 0.45
N ILE A 349 -16.93 -18.00 1.18
CA ILE A 349 -16.09 -19.18 0.85
C ILE A 349 -16.92 -20.47 0.90
N ASP A 350 -17.68 -20.66 1.97
CA ASP A 350 -18.56 -21.82 2.16
C ASP A 350 -19.63 -21.94 1.05
N SER A 351 -20.10 -20.80 0.50
CA SER A 351 -21.07 -20.80 -0.60
C SER A 351 -20.50 -21.41 -1.89
N VAL A 352 -19.18 -21.47 -2.01
CA VAL A 352 -18.48 -22.03 -3.18
C VAL A 352 -17.95 -23.43 -2.91
N PHE A 353 -17.28 -23.62 -1.79
CA PHE A 353 -16.58 -24.87 -1.47
C PHE A 353 -17.38 -25.84 -0.59
N GLY A 354 -18.49 -25.38 -0.01
CA GLY A 354 -19.16 -26.11 1.06
C GLY A 354 -18.50 -25.80 2.41
N ARG A 355 -18.78 -26.60 3.41
CA ARG A 355 -18.24 -26.36 4.74
C ARG A 355 -16.74 -26.64 4.79
N CYS A 356 -15.97 -25.58 5.05
CA CYS A 356 -14.53 -25.64 5.17
C CYS A 356 -14.10 -25.83 6.65
N ALA A 357 -12.89 -26.35 6.86
CA ALA A 357 -12.25 -26.31 8.17
C ALA A 357 -11.68 -24.91 8.41
N VAL A 358 -11.78 -24.43 9.66
CA VAL A 358 -11.33 -23.10 10.05
C VAL A 358 -10.49 -23.21 11.31
N ASP A 359 -9.21 -22.86 11.20
CA ASP A 359 -8.22 -22.90 12.27
C ASP A 359 -7.78 -21.50 12.66
N VAL A 360 -8.09 -21.08 13.89
CA VAL A 360 -7.67 -19.81 14.45
C VAL A 360 -6.35 -19.98 15.15
N LEU A 361 -5.26 -19.48 14.57
CA LEU A 361 -3.89 -19.69 15.06
C LEU A 361 -3.58 -18.96 16.36
N HIS A 362 -4.32 -17.93 16.68
CA HIS A 362 -4.20 -17.21 17.94
C HIS A 362 -5.57 -16.72 18.41
N LYS A 363 -6.12 -17.37 19.41
CA LYS A 363 -7.42 -17.00 20.00
C LYS A 363 -7.25 -15.75 20.88
N ALA A 364 -7.49 -14.58 20.30
CA ALA A 364 -7.49 -13.30 20.99
C ALA A 364 -8.74 -12.49 20.65
N LYS A 365 -9.03 -11.46 21.45
CA LYS A 365 -10.04 -10.44 21.09
C LYS A 365 -9.60 -9.57 19.92
N THR A 366 -8.33 -9.64 19.57
CA THR A 366 -7.69 -8.89 18.49
C THR A 366 -7.66 -9.71 17.20
N LEU A 367 -7.14 -9.12 16.15
CA LEU A 367 -6.95 -9.77 14.85
C LEU A 367 -5.98 -10.95 14.98
N ALA A 368 -6.28 -12.01 14.25
CA ALA A 368 -5.50 -13.23 14.21
C ALA A 368 -5.41 -13.77 12.79
N ASN A 369 -4.36 -14.55 12.50
CA ASN A 369 -4.35 -15.40 11.32
C ASN A 369 -5.38 -16.53 11.51
N VAL A 370 -6.28 -16.63 10.55
CA VAL A 370 -7.31 -17.66 10.46
C VAL A 370 -7.08 -18.41 9.17
N GLU A 371 -6.79 -19.68 9.27
CA GLU A 371 -6.56 -20.52 8.10
C GLU A 371 -7.82 -21.30 7.77
N VAL A 372 -8.20 -21.21 6.49
CA VAL A 372 -9.40 -21.87 5.96
C VAL A 372 -8.94 -22.93 4.97
N THR A 373 -9.31 -24.18 5.25
CA THR A 373 -9.01 -25.33 4.40
C THR A 373 -10.28 -25.85 3.76
N CYS A 374 -10.34 -25.87 2.44
CA CYS A 374 -11.49 -26.34 1.69
C CYS A 374 -11.07 -27.32 0.58
N PHE A 375 -11.90 -28.31 0.28
CA PHE A 375 -11.66 -29.28 -0.79
C PHE A 375 -12.56 -29.00 -1.99
N ALA A 376 -12.00 -29.09 -3.20
CA ALA A 376 -12.73 -28.87 -4.44
C ALA A 376 -13.92 -29.83 -4.66
N SER A 377 -13.85 -31.03 -4.09
CA SER A 377 -14.89 -32.06 -4.12
C SER A 377 -16.09 -31.80 -3.22
N SER A 378 -15.99 -30.85 -2.26
CA SER A 378 -17.09 -30.55 -1.33
C SER A 378 -18.28 -29.87 -2.05
N ARG A 379 -19.50 -30.06 -1.49
CA ARG A 379 -20.72 -29.43 -2.03
C ARG A 379 -20.90 -28.02 -1.48
N PRO A 380 -21.27 -27.04 -2.33
CA PRO A 380 -21.54 -25.67 -1.88
C PRO A 380 -22.70 -25.61 -0.87
N ALA A 381 -22.59 -24.69 0.10
CA ALA A 381 -23.64 -24.38 1.06
C ALA A 381 -24.23 -22.98 0.77
N PRO A 382 -25.54 -22.75 0.94
CA PRO A 382 -26.14 -21.42 0.82
C PRO A 382 -25.73 -20.55 2.02
N ALA A 383 -25.30 -19.30 1.75
CA ALA A 383 -24.90 -18.36 2.80
C ALA A 383 -25.04 -16.89 2.37
N GLY A 384 -24.91 -15.94 3.31
CA GLY A 384 -24.73 -14.51 3.04
C GLY A 384 -23.32 -14.26 2.48
N ILE A 385 -23.23 -13.58 1.33
CA ILE A 385 -22.01 -13.60 0.51
C ILE A 385 -21.67 -12.21 -0.04
N TYR A 386 -20.38 -11.97 -0.27
CA TYR A 386 -19.92 -10.87 -1.10
C TYR A 386 -19.96 -11.30 -2.58
N VAL A 387 -20.69 -10.54 -3.40
CA VAL A 387 -20.72 -10.69 -4.86
C VAL A 387 -20.27 -9.38 -5.50
N ASP A 388 -19.76 -9.43 -6.74
CA ASP A 388 -19.22 -8.24 -7.41
C ASP A 388 -20.23 -7.07 -7.48
N GLU A 389 -21.50 -7.38 -7.72
CA GLU A 389 -22.58 -6.37 -7.79
C GLU A 389 -22.96 -5.77 -6.42
N LYS A 390 -22.66 -6.46 -5.30
CA LYS A 390 -23.02 -6.09 -3.93
C LYS A 390 -21.85 -6.30 -2.97
N ASN A 391 -20.68 -5.88 -3.36
CA ASN A 391 -19.50 -5.99 -2.53
C ASN A 391 -19.42 -4.81 -1.55
N HIS A 392 -19.58 -5.07 -0.26
CA HIS A 392 -19.45 -4.11 0.84
C HIS A 392 -18.41 -4.55 1.87
N ALA A 393 -17.47 -5.42 1.45
CA ALA A 393 -16.43 -5.98 2.29
C ALA A 393 -15.61 -4.90 3.03
N ASP A 394 -15.26 -3.79 2.36
CA ASP A 394 -14.50 -2.69 2.95
C ASP A 394 -15.29 -1.99 4.07
N VAL A 395 -16.62 -1.86 3.90
CA VAL A 395 -17.50 -1.27 4.92
C VAL A 395 -17.62 -2.19 6.13
N ASP A 396 -17.80 -3.50 5.90
CA ASP A 396 -17.87 -4.48 6.98
C ASP A 396 -16.56 -4.60 7.73
N LEU A 397 -15.42 -4.55 7.01
CA LEU A 397 -14.08 -4.51 7.60
C LEU A 397 -13.90 -3.26 8.48
N ALA A 398 -14.30 -2.09 8.01
CA ALA A 398 -14.20 -0.84 8.78
C ALA A 398 -15.08 -0.85 10.05
N ARG A 399 -16.25 -1.51 10.00
CA ARG A 399 -17.15 -1.67 11.16
C ARG A 399 -16.68 -2.74 12.14
N SER A 400 -15.79 -3.63 11.72
CA SER A 400 -15.29 -4.76 12.51
C SER A 400 -14.05 -4.40 13.32
N ARG A 401 -13.45 -3.24 13.06
CA ARG A 401 -12.34 -2.63 13.80
C ARG A 401 -12.85 -1.70 14.89
#